data_33d5bd87d981f553e0854ca742d87324
#
_entry.id   33d5bd87d981f553e0854ca742d87324
#
_cell.length_a   1.000
_cell.length_b   1.000
_cell.length_c   1.000
_cell.angle_alpha   90.00
_cell.angle_beta   90.00
_cell.angle_gamma   90.00
#
_symmetry.space_group_name_H-M   'P 1'
#
loop_
_entity.id
_entity.type
_entity.pdbx_description
1 polymer ?
#
loop_
_entity_poly.entity_id
_entity_poly.type
_entity_poly.pdbx_seq_one_letter_code
_entity_poly.pdbx_strand_id
1 'polypeptide(L)'
;MKDIYISKDKKSSDDFDVVYLDDTAPLPPLDEPPQEPQFEPEQPERPQKVKKAKKHRKHRFLRFVAAFIAVIIVLTSSFIYLFAAVSGYNKENLEANQYISSSELTSSSMVTNILLMGVDGSSKTSQRSDSMILVSIDMAHRKIKLTSFLRDSWVTIPSKDKMAKLNAAYSYGGAQLAVDTLEYNFGVDIDHFAAVDFDMFSQIIDKLGGVDVEVTEKEAKFINRTTRYTVESGESVHLDGAKALVYCRIRKLDTDYMRTYRQRKVITALINKAKRTPLTKLIAIMRDIFPLITTDLSPLEITGLAYKGGMSMLLFDIEQTRVPLEDQCDAGMHNGQWTEELDFDAVRRYLHDFIYTDKIDVSDK
;
A
#
# COMPACT_ATOMS: atom_id res chain seq x y z
N MET A 1 69.87 -26.44 7.15
CA MET A 1 68.42 -26.15 7.22
C MET A 1 68.09 -26.06 8.71
N LYS A 2 67.67 -24.89 9.18
CA LYS A 2 67.33 -24.71 10.59
C LYS A 2 65.84 -24.94 10.73
N ASP A 3 65.45 -25.93 11.51
CA ASP A 3 64.04 -26.22 11.81
C ASP A 3 63.56 -25.29 12.93
N ILE A 4 62.45 -24.57 12.69
CA ILE A 4 61.86 -23.64 13.62
C ILE A 4 60.62 -24.31 14.25
N TYR A 5 60.63 -24.53 15.56
CA TYR A 5 59.45 -24.97 16.31
C TYR A 5 58.76 -23.76 16.97
N ILE A 6 57.45 -23.65 16.69
CA ILE A 6 56.60 -22.62 17.32
C ILE A 6 55.73 -23.28 18.38
N SER A 7 55.94 -22.94 19.62
CA SER A 7 55.06 -23.29 20.74
C SER A 7 54.01 -22.17 20.96
N LYS A 8 52.76 -22.54 21.03
CA LYS A 8 51.64 -21.58 21.23
C LYS A 8 51.05 -21.78 22.60
N ASP A 9 51.52 -21.01 23.55
CA ASP A 9 50.85 -20.83 24.84
C ASP A 9 49.93 -19.60 24.79
N LYS A 10 48.66 -19.81 25.13
CA LYS A 10 47.63 -18.78 25.17
C LYS A 10 47.80 -17.90 26.43
N LYS A 11 48.39 -16.72 26.26
CA LYS A 11 47.97 -15.51 27.01
C LYS A 11 48.63 -14.26 26.45
N SER A 12 47.77 -13.37 25.95
CA SER A 12 47.93 -11.92 25.79
C SER A 12 49.21 -11.38 25.12
N SER A 13 48.96 -10.68 23.99
CA SER A 13 49.69 -9.55 23.41
C SER A 13 51.21 -9.71 23.17
N ASP A 14 51.54 -9.78 21.88
CA ASP A 14 52.70 -9.17 21.23
C ASP A 14 54.06 -9.16 21.97
N ASP A 15 54.70 -10.35 22.13
CA ASP A 15 56.15 -10.46 22.20
C ASP A 15 56.57 -11.88 21.81
N PHE A 16 57.38 -12.00 20.76
CA PHE A 16 57.97 -13.26 20.32
C PHE A 16 59.39 -13.31 20.77
N ASP A 17 59.68 -14.13 21.81
CA ASP A 17 61.08 -14.44 22.20
C ASP A 17 61.62 -15.54 21.31
N VAL A 18 62.70 -15.22 20.60
CA VAL A 18 63.46 -16.18 19.76
C VAL A 18 64.64 -16.72 20.58
N VAL A 19 64.58 -17.98 20.98
CA VAL A 19 65.69 -18.65 21.68
C VAL A 19 66.60 -19.34 20.67
N TYR A 20 67.84 -18.91 20.60
CA TYR A 20 68.88 -19.55 19.79
C TYR A 20 69.58 -20.64 20.63
N LEU A 21 69.67 -21.87 20.07
CA LEU A 21 70.46 -22.95 20.66
C LEU A 21 71.94 -22.84 20.22
N ASP A 22 72.84 -22.87 21.17
CA ASP A 22 74.27 -22.83 20.93
C ASP A 22 74.80 -24.21 20.49
N ASP A 23 75.46 -24.30 19.33
CA ASP A 23 75.94 -25.48 18.69
C ASP A 23 77.22 -26.06 19.28
N THR A 24 77.66 -25.59 20.50
CA THR A 24 78.96 -25.98 21.09
C THR A 24 78.91 -26.83 22.34
N ALA A 25 77.73 -27.29 22.76
CA ALA A 25 77.64 -28.15 23.97
C ALA A 25 77.88 -29.64 23.61
N PRO A 26 78.73 -30.35 24.33
CA PRO A 26 79.01 -31.78 24.10
C PRO A 26 77.75 -32.61 24.50
N LEU A 27 77.44 -33.62 23.65
CA LEU A 27 76.36 -34.58 23.88
C LEU A 27 76.67 -35.44 25.15
N PRO A 28 75.68 -35.71 26.00
CA PRO A 28 75.78 -36.62 27.12
C PRO A 28 75.97 -38.07 26.63
N PRO A 29 76.62 -38.97 27.44
CA PRO A 29 76.84 -40.37 27.02
C PRO A 29 75.51 -41.12 26.90
N LEU A 30 75.49 -42.04 25.88
CA LEU A 30 74.40 -42.94 25.62
C LEU A 30 74.22 -43.93 26.75
N ASP A 31 73.13 -43.89 27.44
CA ASP A 31 72.73 -44.94 28.41
C ASP A 31 72.21 -46.18 27.63
N GLU A 32 72.41 -47.35 28.25
CA GLU A 32 72.12 -48.68 27.70
C GLU A 32 70.59 -48.77 27.26
N PRO A 33 70.31 -49.58 26.23
CA PRO A 33 68.96 -49.70 25.75
C PRO A 33 68.02 -50.31 26.79
N PRO A 34 66.81 -49.75 26.96
CA PRO A 34 65.80 -50.29 27.89
C PRO A 34 65.38 -51.68 27.45
N GLN A 35 65.20 -52.60 28.39
CA GLN A 35 64.66 -53.94 28.14
C GLN A 35 63.21 -53.82 27.58
N GLU A 36 62.90 -54.58 26.57
CA GLU A 36 61.60 -54.67 25.97
C GLU A 36 60.51 -55.04 27.01
N PRO A 37 59.42 -54.30 27.12
CA PRO A 37 58.30 -54.73 27.95
C PRO A 37 57.61 -55.94 27.33
N GLN A 38 57.47 -57.01 28.16
CA GLN A 38 56.65 -58.18 27.83
C GLN A 38 55.20 -57.75 27.65
N PHE A 39 54.65 -57.81 26.43
CA PHE A 39 53.25 -57.59 26.17
C PHE A 39 52.43 -58.77 26.70
N GLU A 40 51.67 -58.59 27.79
CA GLU A 40 50.52 -59.42 28.09
C GLU A 40 49.41 -59.15 27.03
N PRO A 41 48.75 -60.17 26.48
CA PRO A 41 47.69 -59.95 25.47
C PRO A 41 46.48 -59.28 26.13
N GLU A 42 46.26 -58.00 25.79
CA GLU A 42 45.03 -57.29 26.16
C GLU A 42 43.81 -58.00 25.61
N GLN A 43 42.89 -58.33 26.52
CA GLN A 43 41.56 -58.82 26.17
C GLN A 43 40.83 -57.72 25.36
N PRO A 44 40.12 -58.01 24.26
CA PRO A 44 39.44 -57.02 23.48
C PRO A 44 38.33 -56.37 24.32
N GLU A 45 38.51 -55.10 24.63
CA GLU A 45 37.47 -54.28 25.24
C GLU A 45 36.18 -54.31 24.38
N ARG A 46 35.06 -54.72 25.00
CA ARG A 46 33.75 -54.66 24.36
C ARG A 46 33.47 -53.18 24.05
N PRO A 47 33.03 -52.85 22.79
CA PRO A 47 32.77 -51.46 22.45
C PRO A 47 31.66 -50.88 23.36
N GLN A 48 32.05 -49.93 24.18
CA GLN A 48 31.08 -49.13 24.95
C GLN A 48 30.14 -48.45 23.96
N LYS A 49 28.84 -48.80 24.04
CA LYS A 49 27.79 -48.16 23.24
C LYS A 49 27.72 -46.66 23.67
N VAL A 50 28.32 -45.79 22.85
CA VAL A 50 28.20 -44.36 22.98
C VAL A 50 26.68 -44.03 22.85
N LYS A 51 26.08 -43.72 23.97
CA LYS A 51 24.70 -43.24 23.99
C LYS A 51 24.63 -41.94 23.20
N LYS A 52 24.24 -42.02 21.92
CA LYS A 52 24.06 -40.88 21.05
C LYS A 52 23.11 -39.89 21.71
N ALA A 53 23.56 -38.66 21.84
CA ALA A 53 22.79 -37.51 22.34
C ALA A 53 21.55 -37.23 21.49
N LYS A 54 20.46 -38.01 21.70
CA LYS A 54 19.17 -37.82 21.03
C LYS A 54 18.30 -36.72 21.64
N LYS A 55 18.71 -36.13 22.77
CA LYS A 55 17.84 -35.26 23.58
C LYS A 55 17.79 -33.77 23.12
N HIS A 56 18.82 -33.26 22.47
CA HIS A 56 18.85 -31.83 22.05
C HIS A 56 18.04 -31.52 20.78
N ARG A 57 17.84 -32.51 19.89
CA ARG A 57 17.11 -32.30 18.63
C ARG A 57 15.60 -32.19 18.84
N LYS A 58 15.02 -32.91 19.84
CA LYS A 58 13.59 -32.81 20.19
C LYS A 58 13.21 -31.44 20.77
N HIS A 59 14.07 -30.84 21.60
CA HIS A 59 13.79 -29.52 22.19
C HIS A 59 13.89 -28.38 21.17
N ARG A 60 14.80 -28.48 20.19
CA ARG A 60 14.86 -27.51 19.08
C ARG A 60 13.62 -27.60 18.22
N PHE A 61 13.20 -28.79 17.84
CA PHE A 61 11.97 -29.01 17.08
C PHE A 61 10.73 -28.53 17.86
N LEU A 62 10.62 -28.82 19.16
CA LEU A 62 9.51 -28.35 19.99
C LEU A 62 9.48 -26.81 20.10
N ARG A 63 10.65 -26.17 20.20
CA ARG A 63 10.75 -24.69 20.18
C ARG A 63 10.34 -24.10 18.81
N PHE A 64 10.70 -24.75 17.71
CA PHE A 64 10.25 -24.37 16.36
C PHE A 64 8.73 -24.51 16.22
N VAL A 65 8.15 -25.62 16.67
CA VAL A 65 6.70 -25.84 16.69
C VAL A 65 5.98 -24.82 17.58
N ALA A 66 6.51 -24.56 18.77
CA ALA A 66 5.94 -23.54 19.68
C ALA A 66 6.03 -22.12 19.09
N ALA A 67 7.15 -21.76 18.44
CA ALA A 67 7.29 -20.49 17.74
C ALA A 67 6.33 -20.38 16.55
N PHE A 68 6.17 -21.45 15.78
CA PHE A 68 5.21 -21.51 14.67
C PHE A 68 3.76 -21.37 15.14
N ILE A 69 3.38 -22.07 16.21
CA ILE A 69 2.06 -21.93 16.83
C ILE A 69 1.86 -20.51 17.38
N ALA A 70 2.86 -19.91 18.01
CA ALA A 70 2.78 -18.53 18.48
C ALA A 70 2.57 -17.54 17.34
N VAL A 71 3.25 -17.73 16.22
CA VAL A 71 3.04 -16.92 14.99
C VAL A 71 1.61 -17.10 14.46
N ILE A 72 1.09 -18.32 14.41
CA ILE A 72 -0.30 -18.58 13.99
C ILE A 72 -1.29 -17.89 14.94
N ILE A 73 -1.07 -17.97 16.25
CA ILE A 73 -1.94 -17.32 17.25
C ILE A 73 -1.90 -15.79 17.07
N VAL A 74 -0.74 -15.20 16.82
CA VAL A 74 -0.60 -13.76 16.57
C VAL A 74 -1.33 -13.37 15.28
N LEU A 75 -1.16 -14.14 14.21
CA LEU A 75 -1.82 -13.87 12.94
C LEU A 75 -3.35 -14.03 13.03
N THR A 76 -3.84 -15.08 13.68
CA THR A 76 -5.28 -15.31 13.86
C THR A 76 -5.92 -14.29 14.79
N SER A 77 -5.28 -13.93 15.89
CA SER A 77 -5.79 -12.87 16.79
C SER A 77 -5.75 -11.50 16.12
N SER A 78 -4.74 -11.19 15.33
CA SER A 78 -4.68 -9.97 14.51
C SER A 78 -5.81 -9.94 13.48
N PHE A 79 -6.07 -11.07 12.82
CA PHE A 79 -7.18 -11.21 11.87
C PHE A 79 -8.54 -11.03 12.54
N ILE A 80 -8.79 -11.70 13.69
CA ILE A 80 -10.04 -11.57 14.45
C ILE A 80 -10.23 -10.13 14.94
N TYR A 81 -9.15 -9.48 15.38
CA TYR A 81 -9.21 -8.09 15.85
C TYR A 81 -9.52 -7.12 14.71
N LEU A 82 -8.89 -7.29 13.53
CA LEU A 82 -9.19 -6.54 12.32
C LEU A 82 -10.65 -6.75 11.88
N PHE A 83 -11.10 -8.01 11.83
CA PHE A 83 -12.48 -8.33 11.46
C PHE A 83 -13.50 -7.67 12.41
N ALA A 84 -13.27 -7.74 13.73
CA ALA A 84 -14.12 -7.08 14.71
C ALA A 84 -14.07 -5.54 14.61
N ALA A 85 -12.92 -4.97 14.22
CA ALA A 85 -12.76 -3.53 14.05
C ALA A 85 -13.58 -2.97 12.87
N VAL A 86 -13.88 -3.78 11.87
CA VAL A 86 -14.54 -3.38 10.62
C VAL A 86 -16.05 -3.68 10.63
N SER A 87 -16.60 -4.21 11.72
CA SER A 87 -17.99 -4.70 11.76
C SER A 87 -19.10 -3.64 11.86
N GLY A 88 -18.76 -2.33 11.91
CA GLY A 88 -19.74 -1.24 12.10
C GLY A 88 -19.69 -0.19 10.97
N TYR A 89 -19.99 -0.57 9.72
CA TYR A 89 -19.92 0.32 8.57
C TYR A 89 -21.23 0.34 7.76
N ASN A 90 -21.38 1.32 6.88
CA ASN A 90 -22.53 1.41 5.99
C ASN A 90 -22.31 0.52 4.76
N LYS A 91 -22.89 -0.67 4.78
CA LYS A 91 -22.79 -1.59 3.64
C LYS A 91 -23.82 -1.26 2.57
N GLU A 92 -23.35 -1.10 1.35
CA GLU A 92 -24.19 -1.03 0.15
C GLU A 92 -23.64 -2.05 -0.86
N ASN A 93 -24.48 -2.99 -1.28
CA ASN A 93 -24.03 -4.05 -2.20
C ASN A 93 -23.80 -3.46 -3.59
N LEU A 94 -22.70 -3.90 -4.23
CA LEU A 94 -22.46 -3.68 -5.65
C LEU A 94 -22.93 -4.92 -6.43
N GLU A 95 -23.81 -4.72 -7.39
CA GLU A 95 -24.28 -5.76 -8.29
C GLU A 95 -23.49 -5.70 -9.60
N ALA A 96 -23.43 -6.82 -10.32
CA ALA A 96 -22.81 -6.85 -11.63
C ALA A 96 -23.50 -5.87 -12.60
N ASN A 97 -22.70 -5.19 -13.41
CA ASN A 97 -23.22 -4.23 -14.39
C ASN A 97 -24.15 -4.92 -15.39
N GLN A 98 -25.38 -4.45 -15.48
CA GLN A 98 -26.38 -5.01 -16.40
C GLN A 98 -26.37 -4.37 -17.81
N TYR A 99 -25.56 -3.35 -18.03
CA TYR A 99 -25.52 -2.54 -19.26
C TYR A 99 -24.34 -2.87 -20.17
N ILE A 100 -23.34 -3.58 -19.65
CA ILE A 100 -22.16 -4.04 -20.40
C ILE A 100 -21.81 -5.45 -19.95
N SER A 101 -21.35 -6.27 -20.88
CA SER A 101 -20.90 -7.63 -20.55
C SER A 101 -19.53 -7.59 -19.83
N SER A 102 -19.35 -8.43 -18.83
CA SER A 102 -18.06 -8.58 -18.16
C SER A 102 -16.91 -8.96 -19.11
N SER A 103 -17.22 -9.58 -20.25
CA SER A 103 -16.22 -9.88 -21.30
C SER A 103 -15.76 -8.66 -22.08
N GLU A 104 -16.47 -7.54 -22.00
CA GLU A 104 -16.12 -6.26 -22.64
C GLU A 104 -15.35 -5.35 -21.69
N LEU A 105 -15.29 -5.70 -20.40
CA LEU A 105 -14.52 -4.99 -19.39
C LEU A 105 -13.08 -5.49 -19.37
N THR A 106 -12.13 -4.57 -19.27
CA THR A 106 -10.73 -4.93 -19.02
C THR A 106 -10.54 -5.20 -17.54
N SER A 107 -10.11 -6.41 -17.21
CA SER A 107 -9.81 -6.84 -15.84
C SER A 107 -8.53 -7.66 -15.77
N SER A 108 -7.98 -7.79 -14.58
CA SER A 108 -6.80 -8.62 -14.31
C SER A 108 -6.86 -9.13 -12.87
N SER A 109 -6.63 -10.42 -12.65
CA SER A 109 -6.54 -11.00 -11.31
C SER A 109 -5.41 -10.44 -10.44
N MET A 110 -4.46 -9.72 -11.04
CA MET A 110 -3.34 -9.06 -10.37
C MET A 110 -3.58 -7.59 -10.08
N VAL A 111 -4.70 -7.02 -10.55
CA VAL A 111 -5.10 -5.63 -10.31
C VAL A 111 -6.43 -5.63 -9.58
N THR A 112 -6.53 -4.84 -8.52
CA THR A 112 -7.80 -4.59 -7.82
C THR A 112 -8.15 -3.13 -7.96
N ASN A 113 -9.31 -2.84 -8.52
CA ASN A 113 -9.82 -1.50 -8.80
C ASN A 113 -10.87 -1.10 -7.78
N ILE A 114 -10.61 -0.03 -7.03
CA ILE A 114 -11.51 0.51 -6.00
C ILE A 114 -11.87 1.94 -6.37
N LEU A 115 -13.15 2.22 -6.62
CA LEU A 115 -13.62 3.56 -6.93
C LEU A 115 -13.86 4.36 -5.63
N LEU A 116 -13.06 5.38 -5.41
CA LEU A 116 -13.29 6.35 -4.34
C LEU A 116 -14.18 7.47 -4.83
N MET A 117 -15.29 7.70 -4.12
CA MET A 117 -16.25 8.76 -4.46
C MET A 117 -16.38 9.77 -3.32
N GLY A 118 -16.17 11.04 -3.65
CA GLY A 118 -16.49 12.16 -2.76
C GLY A 118 -17.87 12.70 -3.11
N VAL A 119 -18.84 12.54 -2.21
CA VAL A 119 -20.23 12.93 -2.43
C VAL A 119 -20.62 14.18 -1.65
N ASP A 120 -21.48 15.00 -2.22
CA ASP A 120 -22.02 16.16 -1.50
C ASP A 120 -23.13 15.69 -0.53
N GLY A 121 -22.83 15.69 0.76
CA GLY A 121 -23.73 15.25 1.85
C GLY A 121 -24.91 16.20 2.15
N SER A 122 -24.98 17.37 1.51
CA SER A 122 -25.92 18.42 1.86
C SER A 122 -27.39 18.14 1.53
N SER A 123 -27.70 17.10 0.75
CA SER A 123 -29.08 16.75 0.37
C SER A 123 -29.22 15.26 0.08
N LYS A 124 -30.12 14.56 0.77
CA LYS A 124 -30.42 13.15 0.49
C LYS A 124 -31.06 12.91 -0.89
N THR A 125 -31.51 13.94 -1.58
CA THR A 125 -32.31 13.82 -2.81
C THR A 125 -31.59 14.23 -4.10
N SER A 126 -30.38 14.82 -4.03
CA SER A 126 -29.61 15.22 -5.22
C SER A 126 -28.09 15.21 -4.99
N GLN A 127 -27.60 14.19 -4.31
CA GLN A 127 -26.17 14.03 -4.06
C GLN A 127 -25.45 13.80 -5.40
N ARG A 128 -24.36 14.51 -5.64
CA ARG A 128 -23.48 14.32 -6.78
C ARG A 128 -22.11 13.84 -6.31
N SER A 129 -21.48 12.98 -7.08
CA SER A 129 -20.08 12.62 -6.84
C SER A 129 -19.18 13.66 -7.53
N ASP A 130 -18.76 14.65 -6.75
CA ASP A 130 -17.88 15.72 -7.26
C ASP A 130 -16.40 15.29 -7.37
N SER A 131 -16.05 14.14 -6.82
CA SER A 131 -14.71 13.50 -6.92
C SER A 131 -14.90 12.03 -7.20
N MET A 132 -14.26 11.53 -8.24
CA MET A 132 -14.23 10.10 -8.61
C MET A 132 -12.79 9.75 -8.94
N ILE A 133 -12.18 8.91 -8.08
CA ILE A 133 -10.78 8.49 -8.19
C ILE A 133 -10.73 6.98 -8.12
N LEU A 134 -10.30 6.34 -9.20
CA LEU A 134 -10.01 4.92 -9.22
C LEU A 134 -8.65 4.67 -8.61
N VAL A 135 -8.62 3.84 -7.59
CA VAL A 135 -7.39 3.31 -6.97
C VAL A 135 -7.18 1.92 -7.51
N SER A 136 -6.19 1.75 -8.37
CA SER A 136 -5.80 0.45 -8.92
C SER A 136 -4.59 -0.08 -8.17
N ILE A 137 -4.76 -1.17 -7.43
CA ILE A 137 -3.70 -1.85 -6.70
C ILE A 137 -3.11 -2.91 -7.63
N ASP A 138 -1.97 -2.58 -8.25
CA ASP A 138 -1.28 -3.43 -9.21
C ASP A 138 -0.20 -4.27 -8.51
N MET A 139 -0.53 -5.53 -8.25
CA MET A 139 0.37 -6.48 -7.61
C MET A 139 1.48 -6.98 -8.55
N ALA A 140 1.25 -6.94 -9.87
CA ALA A 140 2.23 -7.38 -10.85
C ALA A 140 3.41 -6.41 -10.95
N HIS A 141 3.12 -5.11 -11.01
CA HIS A 141 4.12 -4.06 -11.16
C HIS A 141 4.47 -3.37 -9.83
N ARG A 142 3.82 -3.76 -8.71
CA ARG A 142 4.02 -3.19 -7.37
C ARG A 142 3.73 -1.69 -7.32
N LYS A 143 2.62 -1.29 -7.90
CA LYS A 143 2.20 0.10 -8.00
C LYS A 143 0.80 0.31 -7.41
N ILE A 144 0.58 1.50 -6.87
CA ILE A 144 -0.75 2.02 -6.56
C ILE A 144 -1.00 3.14 -7.56
N LYS A 145 -1.95 2.95 -8.45
CA LYS A 145 -2.25 3.90 -9.52
C LYS A 145 -3.53 4.65 -9.18
N LEU A 146 -3.46 5.97 -9.21
CA LEU A 146 -4.59 6.86 -8.92
C LEU A 146 -5.05 7.52 -10.21
N THR A 147 -6.27 7.21 -10.67
CA THR A 147 -6.87 7.80 -11.86
C THR A 147 -8.07 8.66 -11.48
N SER A 148 -7.99 9.99 -11.68
CA SER A 148 -9.14 10.87 -11.51
C SER A 148 -10.00 10.92 -12.76
N PHE A 149 -11.31 10.68 -12.63
CA PHE A 149 -12.28 10.94 -13.69
C PHE A 149 -12.85 12.34 -13.52
N LEU A 150 -12.83 13.14 -14.60
CA LEU A 150 -13.38 14.48 -14.56
C LEU A 150 -14.90 14.42 -14.46
N ARG A 151 -15.46 15.09 -13.47
CA ARG A 151 -16.89 15.10 -13.19
C ARG A 151 -17.74 15.71 -14.34
N ASP A 152 -17.12 16.62 -15.10
CA ASP A 152 -17.79 17.33 -16.21
C ASP A 152 -17.66 16.59 -17.56
N SER A 153 -17.07 15.38 -17.57
CA SER A 153 -17.04 14.46 -18.71
C SER A 153 -18.46 14.18 -19.21
N TRP A 154 -18.68 14.34 -20.53
CA TRP A 154 -19.96 14.09 -21.18
C TRP A 154 -20.06 12.63 -21.58
N VAL A 155 -20.84 11.85 -20.83
CA VAL A 155 -20.89 10.39 -20.89
C VAL A 155 -22.31 9.88 -21.04
N THR A 156 -22.46 8.67 -21.56
CA THR A 156 -23.75 7.96 -21.56
C THR A 156 -24.08 7.49 -20.13
N ILE A 157 -25.26 7.87 -19.63
CA ILE A 157 -25.83 7.31 -18.42
C ILE A 157 -26.72 6.13 -18.78
N PRO A 158 -26.29 4.88 -18.64
CA PRO A 158 -26.93 3.74 -19.28
C PRO A 158 -28.37 3.51 -18.80
N SER A 159 -28.66 3.73 -17.52
CA SER A 159 -30.02 3.58 -16.97
C SER A 159 -31.05 4.60 -17.50
N LYS A 160 -30.57 5.68 -18.11
CA LYS A 160 -31.41 6.78 -18.62
C LYS A 160 -31.41 6.85 -20.15
N ASP A 161 -30.57 6.07 -20.80
CA ASP A 161 -30.32 6.10 -22.25
C ASP A 161 -30.10 7.52 -22.75
N LYS A 162 -29.29 8.30 -22.05
CA LYS A 162 -28.99 9.70 -22.38
C LYS A 162 -27.58 10.09 -22.01
N MET A 163 -27.04 11.07 -22.69
CA MET A 163 -25.79 11.74 -22.33
C MET A 163 -26.02 12.75 -21.21
N ALA A 164 -25.09 12.76 -20.23
CA ALA A 164 -25.05 13.74 -19.15
C ALA A 164 -23.62 13.87 -18.62
N LYS A 165 -23.42 14.84 -17.71
CA LYS A 165 -22.16 14.91 -16.96
C LYS A 165 -21.99 13.68 -16.08
N LEU A 166 -20.78 13.15 -16.01
CA LEU A 166 -20.45 11.95 -15.24
C LEU A 166 -20.91 12.02 -13.78
N ASN A 167 -20.75 13.19 -13.12
CA ASN A 167 -21.16 13.36 -11.73
C ASN A 167 -22.69 13.25 -11.50
N ALA A 168 -23.50 13.32 -12.56
CA ALA A 168 -24.93 13.14 -12.44
C ALA A 168 -25.33 11.66 -12.23
N ALA A 169 -24.47 10.71 -12.61
CA ALA A 169 -24.74 9.29 -12.44
C ALA A 169 -25.08 8.95 -10.99
N TYR A 170 -24.26 9.44 -10.05
CA TYR A 170 -24.52 9.23 -8.61
C TYR A 170 -25.88 9.77 -8.17
N SER A 171 -26.30 10.94 -8.65
CA SER A 171 -27.59 11.52 -8.28
C SER A 171 -28.79 10.77 -8.88
N TYR A 172 -28.58 10.01 -9.94
CA TYR A 172 -29.64 9.24 -10.60
C TYR A 172 -29.81 7.83 -10.04
N GLY A 173 -28.78 7.22 -9.50
CA GLY A 173 -28.83 5.83 -9.06
C GLY A 173 -27.75 5.43 -8.03
N GLY A 174 -27.22 6.40 -7.25
CA GLY A 174 -26.28 6.11 -6.19
C GLY A 174 -24.93 5.59 -6.68
N ALA A 175 -24.26 4.87 -5.80
CA ALA A 175 -22.95 4.29 -6.08
C ALA A 175 -22.99 3.28 -7.23
N GLN A 176 -23.99 2.41 -7.26
CA GLN A 176 -24.18 1.42 -8.32
C GLN A 176 -24.16 2.06 -9.70
N LEU A 177 -25.02 3.05 -9.94
CA LEU A 177 -25.10 3.67 -11.28
C LEU A 177 -23.84 4.48 -11.60
N ALA A 178 -23.15 5.03 -10.62
CA ALA A 178 -21.86 5.70 -10.86
C ALA A 178 -20.80 4.69 -11.32
N VAL A 179 -20.72 3.50 -10.70
CA VAL A 179 -19.86 2.40 -11.14
C VAL A 179 -20.27 1.92 -12.53
N ASP A 180 -21.55 1.56 -12.72
CA ASP A 180 -22.07 1.10 -14.03
C ASP A 180 -21.76 2.08 -15.17
N THR A 181 -21.87 3.39 -14.88
CA THR A 181 -21.59 4.45 -15.87
C THR A 181 -20.10 4.51 -16.21
N LEU A 182 -19.21 4.36 -15.22
CA LEU A 182 -17.77 4.35 -15.48
C LEU A 182 -17.38 3.11 -16.28
N GLU A 183 -17.82 1.93 -15.88
CA GLU A 183 -17.54 0.69 -16.59
C GLU A 183 -18.05 0.73 -18.04
N TYR A 184 -19.30 1.17 -18.23
CA TYR A 184 -19.93 1.26 -19.56
C TYR A 184 -19.16 2.18 -20.52
N ASN A 185 -18.75 3.36 -20.06
CA ASN A 185 -18.10 4.35 -20.93
C ASN A 185 -16.60 4.10 -21.08
N PHE A 186 -15.92 3.65 -20.03
CA PHE A 186 -14.45 3.56 -19.98
C PHE A 186 -13.90 2.13 -20.13
N GLY A 187 -14.72 1.10 -20.01
CA GLY A 187 -14.34 -0.29 -20.25
C GLY A 187 -13.39 -0.86 -19.19
N VAL A 188 -13.37 -0.29 -17.99
CA VAL A 188 -12.53 -0.73 -16.85
C VAL A 188 -13.43 -1.44 -15.86
N ASP A 189 -13.07 -2.65 -15.45
CA ASP A 189 -13.75 -3.42 -14.40
C ASP A 189 -13.47 -2.79 -13.04
N ILE A 190 -14.51 -2.50 -12.26
CA ILE A 190 -14.45 -1.87 -10.94
C ILE A 190 -14.89 -2.89 -9.88
N ASP A 191 -13.92 -3.46 -9.17
CA ASP A 191 -14.17 -4.53 -8.19
C ASP A 191 -14.97 -4.04 -6.98
N HIS A 192 -14.69 -2.81 -6.53
CA HIS A 192 -15.24 -2.26 -5.29
C HIS A 192 -15.40 -0.75 -5.35
N PHE A 193 -16.19 -0.21 -4.43
CA PHE A 193 -16.25 1.24 -4.22
C PHE A 193 -16.14 1.63 -2.73
N ALA A 194 -15.81 2.89 -2.50
CA ALA A 194 -15.92 3.55 -1.20
C ALA A 194 -16.38 5.00 -1.40
N ALA A 195 -17.48 5.37 -0.76
CA ALA A 195 -18.04 6.71 -0.82
C ALA A 195 -17.98 7.40 0.54
N VAL A 196 -17.58 8.66 0.53
CA VAL A 196 -17.51 9.52 1.72
C VAL A 196 -18.10 10.89 1.40
N ASP A 197 -18.80 11.49 2.36
CA ASP A 197 -19.19 12.89 2.27
C ASP A 197 -18.09 13.84 2.79
N PHE A 198 -18.33 15.14 2.70
CA PHE A 198 -17.34 16.15 3.09
C PHE A 198 -17.01 16.15 4.58
N ASP A 199 -18.01 15.88 5.43
CA ASP A 199 -17.80 15.85 6.88
C ASP A 199 -17.02 14.60 7.28
N MET A 200 -17.36 13.44 6.69
CA MET A 200 -16.65 12.18 6.84
C MET A 200 -15.21 12.30 6.34
N PHE A 201 -14.98 12.92 5.17
CA PHE A 201 -13.64 13.18 4.63
C PHE A 201 -12.77 13.98 5.62
N SER A 202 -13.31 15.07 6.18
CA SER A 202 -12.59 15.86 7.18
C SER A 202 -12.27 15.06 8.43
N GLN A 203 -13.23 14.28 8.95
CA GLN A 203 -13.02 13.42 10.12
C GLN A 203 -11.97 12.33 9.87
N ILE A 204 -11.94 11.71 8.68
CA ILE A 204 -10.93 10.71 8.30
C ILE A 204 -9.53 11.31 8.39
N ILE A 205 -9.34 12.51 7.82
CA ILE A 205 -8.06 13.23 7.87
C ILE A 205 -7.66 13.54 9.30
N ASP A 206 -8.58 14.05 10.12
CA ASP A 206 -8.32 14.38 11.52
C ASP A 206 -7.93 13.13 12.34
N LYS A 207 -8.61 12.01 12.14
CA LYS A 207 -8.27 10.73 12.81
C LYS A 207 -6.89 10.18 12.43
N LEU A 208 -6.46 10.44 11.20
CA LEU A 208 -5.10 10.16 10.75
C LEU A 208 -4.08 11.19 11.27
N GLY A 209 -4.54 12.28 11.90
CA GLY A 209 -3.70 13.34 12.44
C GLY A 209 -3.24 14.32 11.36
N GLY A 210 -4.14 14.70 10.45
CA GLY A 210 -3.87 15.65 9.36
C GLY A 210 -3.06 15.04 8.21
N VAL A 211 -2.78 15.85 7.19
CA VAL A 211 -1.93 15.52 6.05
C VAL A 211 -0.92 16.62 5.80
N ASP A 212 0.25 16.23 5.29
CA ASP A 212 1.30 17.18 4.90
C ASP A 212 1.35 17.20 3.37
N VAL A 213 1.07 18.37 2.76
CA VAL A 213 1.06 18.56 1.32
C VAL A 213 1.77 19.86 0.94
N GLU A 214 2.28 19.90 -0.27
CA GLU A 214 2.75 21.16 -0.85
C GLU A 214 1.56 22.10 -1.07
N VAL A 215 1.65 23.33 -0.61
CA VAL A 215 0.68 24.40 -0.85
C VAL A 215 1.38 25.59 -1.47
N THR A 216 0.97 25.94 -2.68
CA THR A 216 1.54 27.09 -3.40
C THR A 216 1.13 28.41 -2.75
N GLU A 217 1.88 29.47 -2.99
CA GLU A 217 1.56 30.80 -2.49
C GLU A 217 0.19 31.30 -2.98
N LYS A 218 -0.18 30.96 -4.22
CA LYS A 218 -1.49 31.31 -4.79
C LYS A 218 -2.65 30.61 -4.05
N GLU A 219 -2.47 29.31 -3.74
CA GLU A 219 -3.45 28.51 -3.00
C GLU A 219 -3.61 29.01 -1.56
N ALA A 220 -2.49 29.25 -0.86
CA ALA A 220 -2.53 29.80 0.50
C ALA A 220 -3.23 31.15 0.52
N LYS A 221 -2.87 32.09 -0.36
CA LYS A 221 -3.54 33.40 -0.49
C LYS A 221 -5.02 33.25 -0.80
N PHE A 222 -5.39 32.30 -1.67
CA PHE A 222 -6.82 32.06 -1.98
C PHE A 222 -7.57 31.57 -0.76
N ILE A 223 -7.07 30.56 -0.04
CA ILE A 223 -7.69 30.01 1.17
C ILE A 223 -7.86 31.10 2.23
N ASN A 224 -6.77 31.82 2.53
CA ASN A 224 -6.73 32.86 3.56
C ASN A 224 -7.68 34.04 3.26
N ARG A 225 -7.92 34.30 1.97
CA ARG A 225 -8.79 35.39 1.53
C ARG A 225 -10.26 35.00 1.44
N THR A 226 -10.55 33.74 1.13
CA THR A 226 -11.93 33.28 0.81
C THR A 226 -12.57 32.45 1.92
N THR A 227 -11.81 32.07 2.93
CA THR A 227 -12.28 31.26 4.04
C THR A 227 -11.84 31.85 5.39
N ARG A 228 -12.31 31.25 6.49
CA ARG A 228 -11.89 31.61 7.86
C ARG A 228 -10.54 30.95 8.27
N TYR A 229 -9.99 30.09 7.44
CA TYR A 229 -8.79 29.34 7.77
C TYR A 229 -7.54 30.10 7.31
N THR A 230 -6.47 29.96 8.10
CA THR A 230 -5.14 30.46 7.74
C THR A 230 -4.23 29.28 7.41
N VAL A 231 -3.64 29.33 6.22
CA VAL A 231 -2.71 28.33 5.70
C VAL A 231 -1.48 29.04 5.19
N GLU A 232 -0.31 28.50 5.50
CA GLU A 232 0.98 28.97 4.95
C GLU A 232 1.25 28.29 3.61
N SER A 233 2.14 28.87 2.80
CA SER A 233 2.67 28.22 1.61
C SER A 233 3.96 27.48 1.94
N GLY A 234 4.24 26.38 1.24
CA GLY A 234 5.46 25.58 1.44
C GLY A 234 5.36 24.19 0.82
N GLU A 235 6.48 23.49 0.78
CA GLU A 235 6.58 22.15 0.21
C GLU A 235 5.90 21.06 1.09
N SER A 236 5.75 21.32 2.40
CA SER A 236 5.15 20.38 3.35
C SER A 236 4.35 21.15 4.41
N VAL A 237 3.12 21.49 4.07
CA VAL A 237 2.21 22.23 4.91
C VAL A 237 1.23 21.28 5.56
N HIS A 238 1.14 21.34 6.90
CA HIS A 238 0.22 20.52 7.66
C HIS A 238 -1.21 21.05 7.56
N LEU A 239 -2.11 20.21 7.01
CA LEU A 239 -3.53 20.50 6.91
C LEU A 239 -4.33 19.52 7.80
N ASP A 240 -5.13 20.08 8.71
CA ASP A 240 -6.20 19.35 9.38
C ASP A 240 -7.33 19.02 8.38
N GLY A 241 -8.33 18.23 8.80
CA GLY A 241 -9.42 17.81 7.94
C GLY A 241 -10.18 18.97 7.29
N ALA A 242 -10.44 20.03 8.06
CA ALA A 242 -11.17 21.19 7.55
C ALA A 242 -10.36 21.98 6.51
N LYS A 243 -9.07 22.19 6.75
CA LYS A 243 -8.17 22.87 5.79
C LYS A 243 -7.94 22.01 4.54
N ALA A 244 -7.75 20.70 4.70
CA ALA A 244 -7.59 19.76 3.58
C ALA A 244 -8.86 19.74 2.71
N LEU A 245 -10.05 19.75 3.31
CA LEU A 245 -11.30 19.84 2.55
C LEU A 245 -11.38 21.13 1.73
N VAL A 246 -11.05 22.27 2.33
CA VAL A 246 -11.01 23.56 1.63
C VAL A 246 -10.00 23.52 0.49
N TYR A 247 -8.80 22.98 0.72
CA TYR A 247 -7.76 22.81 -0.29
C TYR A 247 -8.23 21.96 -1.48
N CYS A 248 -8.88 20.82 -1.22
CA CYS A 248 -9.45 19.94 -2.26
C CYS A 248 -10.61 20.59 -3.03
N ARG A 249 -11.25 21.62 -2.48
CA ARG A 249 -12.42 22.31 -3.07
C ARG A 249 -12.10 23.63 -3.77
N ILE A 250 -10.85 24.01 -3.88
CA ILE A 250 -10.45 25.20 -4.66
C ILE A 250 -10.87 25.01 -6.12
N ARG A 251 -11.73 25.91 -6.63
CA ARG A 251 -12.27 25.91 -8.00
C ARG A 251 -12.01 27.21 -8.75
N LYS A 252 -11.98 28.35 -8.04
CA LYS A 252 -11.94 29.67 -8.66
C LYS A 252 -10.53 30.18 -8.94
N LEU A 253 -9.53 29.41 -8.54
CA LEU A 253 -8.14 29.78 -8.72
C LEU A 253 -7.60 29.36 -10.08
N ASP A 254 -8.11 28.22 -10.59
CA ASP A 254 -7.64 27.55 -11.78
C ASP A 254 -8.68 26.54 -12.33
N THR A 255 -8.24 25.60 -13.15
CA THR A 255 -9.10 24.60 -13.83
C THR A 255 -9.60 23.48 -12.92
N ASP A 256 -10.61 22.73 -13.37
CA ASP A 256 -11.06 21.50 -12.70
C ASP A 256 -9.98 20.41 -12.67
N TYR A 257 -9.06 20.42 -13.64
CA TYR A 257 -7.86 19.58 -13.65
C TYR A 257 -6.97 19.81 -12.42
N MET A 258 -6.74 21.06 -12.05
CA MET A 258 -5.96 21.40 -10.86
C MET A 258 -6.69 21.02 -9.56
N ARG A 259 -8.01 21.07 -9.55
CA ARG A 259 -8.81 20.56 -8.42
C ARG A 259 -8.60 19.06 -8.23
N THR A 260 -8.73 18.25 -9.30
CA THR A 260 -8.51 16.80 -9.21
C THR A 260 -7.07 16.46 -8.84
N TYR A 261 -6.09 17.25 -9.28
CA TYR A 261 -4.70 17.10 -8.86
C TYR A 261 -4.53 17.33 -7.36
N ARG A 262 -5.13 18.38 -6.76
CA ARG A 262 -5.11 18.61 -5.31
C ARG A 262 -5.74 17.44 -4.54
N GLN A 263 -6.83 16.90 -5.03
CA GLN A 263 -7.48 15.72 -4.43
C GLN A 263 -6.53 14.51 -4.42
N ARG A 264 -5.86 14.22 -5.55
CA ARG A 264 -4.86 13.14 -5.61
C ARG A 264 -3.66 13.41 -4.69
N LYS A 265 -3.17 14.65 -4.59
CA LYS A 265 -2.10 15.03 -3.64
C LYS A 265 -2.48 14.66 -2.21
N VAL A 266 -3.70 14.99 -1.78
CA VAL A 266 -4.19 14.66 -0.43
C VAL A 266 -4.31 13.14 -0.24
N ILE A 267 -4.85 12.40 -1.20
CA ILE A 267 -4.93 10.93 -1.12
C ILE A 267 -3.53 10.31 -1.09
N THR A 268 -2.61 10.77 -1.91
CA THR A 268 -1.21 10.33 -1.89
C THR A 268 -0.56 10.57 -0.52
N ALA A 269 -0.79 11.75 0.07
CA ALA A 269 -0.30 12.07 1.40
C ALA A 269 -0.90 11.15 2.48
N LEU A 270 -2.22 10.84 2.39
CA LEU A 270 -2.89 9.87 3.28
C LEU A 270 -2.28 8.46 3.15
N ILE A 271 -2.07 7.97 1.93
CA ILE A 271 -1.44 6.66 1.68
C ILE A 271 -0.01 6.65 2.26
N ASN A 272 0.78 7.68 2.00
CA ASN A 272 2.15 7.78 2.51
C ASN A 272 2.19 7.88 4.05
N LYS A 273 1.22 8.53 4.66
CA LYS A 273 1.08 8.60 6.12
C LYS A 273 0.68 7.24 6.69
N ALA A 274 -0.26 6.54 6.05
CA ALA A 274 -0.64 5.18 6.44
C ALA A 274 0.56 4.22 6.37
N LYS A 275 1.38 4.29 5.31
CA LYS A 275 2.62 3.52 5.16
C LYS A 275 3.60 3.70 6.32
N ARG A 276 3.63 4.88 6.94
CA ARG A 276 4.55 5.21 8.06
C ARG A 276 3.92 5.00 9.43
N THR A 277 2.61 4.71 9.49
CA THR A 277 1.88 4.53 10.75
C THR A 277 2.07 3.10 11.26
N PRO A 278 2.43 2.89 12.55
CA PRO A 278 2.51 1.55 13.11
C PRO A 278 1.20 0.78 12.93
N LEU A 279 1.28 -0.51 12.59
CA LEU A 279 0.12 -1.35 12.25
C LEU A 279 -0.95 -1.33 13.36
N THR A 280 -0.57 -1.38 14.63
CA THR A 280 -1.50 -1.32 15.77
C THR A 280 -2.30 -0.02 15.81
N LYS A 281 -1.63 1.11 15.52
CA LYS A 281 -2.29 2.42 15.44
C LYS A 281 -3.17 2.51 14.18
N LEU A 282 -2.71 1.98 13.06
CA LEU A 282 -3.48 1.96 11.82
C LEU A 282 -4.79 1.17 11.98
N ILE A 283 -4.76 0.01 12.64
CA ILE A 283 -5.95 -0.79 12.94
C ILE A 283 -6.95 -0.01 13.81
N ALA A 284 -6.46 0.70 14.83
CA ALA A 284 -7.32 1.54 15.68
C ALA A 284 -7.97 2.68 14.88
N ILE A 285 -7.21 3.33 14.00
CA ILE A 285 -7.70 4.37 13.09
C ILE A 285 -8.74 3.80 12.12
N MET A 286 -8.47 2.64 11.53
CA MET A 286 -9.42 1.98 10.61
C MET A 286 -10.75 1.71 11.30
N ARG A 287 -10.75 1.18 12.52
CA ARG A 287 -11.98 0.97 13.30
C ARG A 287 -12.81 2.26 13.42
N ASP A 288 -12.15 3.40 13.60
CA ASP A 288 -12.82 4.69 13.77
C ASP A 288 -13.25 5.34 12.45
N ILE A 289 -12.62 4.95 11.33
CA ILE A 289 -12.91 5.46 9.98
C ILE A 289 -14.01 4.64 9.29
N PHE A 290 -14.01 3.31 9.44
CA PHE A 290 -14.94 2.45 8.71
C PHE A 290 -16.42 2.80 8.87
N PRO A 291 -16.90 3.19 10.07
CA PRO A 291 -18.30 3.64 10.23
C PRO A 291 -18.65 4.90 9.42
N LEU A 292 -17.63 5.64 8.96
CA LEU A 292 -17.79 6.85 8.17
C LEU A 292 -17.82 6.59 6.65
N ILE A 293 -17.57 5.36 6.21
CA ILE A 293 -17.46 5.00 4.79
C ILE A 293 -18.68 4.18 4.39
N THR A 294 -19.26 4.50 3.22
CA THR A 294 -20.22 3.61 2.55
C THR A 294 -19.46 2.78 1.51
N THR A 295 -19.55 1.46 1.58
CA THR A 295 -18.79 0.55 0.68
C THR A 295 -19.53 -0.77 0.51
N ASP A 296 -19.26 -1.46 -0.60
CA ASP A 296 -19.68 -2.84 -0.87
C ASP A 296 -18.81 -3.88 -0.17
N LEU A 297 -17.56 -3.51 0.14
CA LEU A 297 -16.58 -4.39 0.75
C LEU A 297 -17.10 -5.00 2.05
N SER A 298 -17.10 -6.32 2.14
CA SER A 298 -17.36 -7.03 3.39
C SER A 298 -16.18 -6.90 4.36
N PRO A 299 -16.37 -7.08 5.67
CA PRO A 299 -15.29 -7.08 6.65
C PRO A 299 -14.17 -8.09 6.32
N LEU A 300 -14.53 -9.21 5.69
CA LEU A 300 -13.58 -10.25 5.28
C LEU A 300 -12.70 -9.77 4.10
N GLU A 301 -13.32 -9.14 3.10
CA GLU A 301 -12.61 -8.56 1.94
C GLU A 301 -11.71 -7.42 2.37
N ILE A 302 -12.20 -6.51 3.21
CA ILE A 302 -11.39 -5.43 3.78
C ILE A 302 -10.19 -5.99 4.55
N THR A 303 -10.42 -7.01 5.37
CA THR A 303 -9.35 -7.67 6.12
C THR A 303 -8.37 -8.37 5.16
N GLY A 304 -8.88 -9.00 4.10
CA GLY A 304 -8.09 -9.62 3.04
C GLY A 304 -7.25 -8.60 2.26
N LEU A 305 -7.83 -7.47 1.88
CA LEU A 305 -7.13 -6.35 1.24
C LEU A 305 -6.09 -5.73 2.18
N ALA A 306 -6.42 -5.52 3.44
CA ALA A 306 -5.48 -5.03 4.44
C ALA A 306 -4.33 -6.01 4.68
N TYR A 307 -4.58 -7.31 4.62
CA TYR A 307 -3.54 -8.34 4.77
C TYR A 307 -2.70 -8.50 3.50
N LYS A 308 -3.33 -8.57 2.32
CA LYS A 308 -2.63 -8.63 1.02
C LYS A 308 -1.92 -7.32 0.71
N GLY A 309 -2.62 -6.19 0.93
CA GLY A 309 -2.13 -4.85 0.63
C GLY A 309 -1.21 -4.28 1.71
N GLY A 310 -1.50 -4.50 3.00
CA GLY A 310 -0.82 -3.83 4.11
C GLY A 310 0.69 -4.05 4.17
N MET A 311 1.15 -5.28 3.90
CA MET A 311 2.60 -5.58 3.78
C MET A 311 3.18 -5.15 2.43
N SER A 312 2.43 -5.30 1.34
CA SER A 312 2.87 -4.98 -0.01
C SER A 312 2.79 -3.48 -0.31
N MET A 313 1.74 -2.80 0.17
CA MET A 313 1.53 -1.35 -0.04
C MET A 313 2.63 -0.48 0.56
N LEU A 314 3.33 -0.97 1.60
CA LEU A 314 4.48 -0.25 2.17
C LEU A 314 5.62 -0.05 1.16
N LEU A 315 5.70 -0.93 0.16
CA LEU A 315 6.79 -0.99 -0.81
C LEU A 315 6.36 -0.57 -2.24
N PHE A 316 5.07 -0.25 -2.44
CA PHE A 316 4.56 0.10 -3.77
C PHE A 316 4.77 1.58 -4.05
N ASP A 317 5.17 1.88 -5.27
CA ASP A 317 5.23 3.25 -5.77
C ASP A 317 3.82 3.76 -6.08
N ILE A 318 3.62 5.08 -5.97
CA ILE A 318 2.34 5.72 -6.24
C ILE A 318 2.46 6.50 -7.53
N GLU A 319 1.66 6.11 -8.52
CA GLU A 319 1.51 6.84 -9.77
C GLU A 319 0.13 7.48 -9.85
N GLN A 320 0.02 8.59 -10.57
CA GLN A 320 -1.24 9.31 -10.63
C GLN A 320 -1.47 9.93 -12.01
N THR A 321 -2.69 9.81 -12.46
CA THR A 321 -3.15 10.39 -13.71
C THR A 321 -4.58 10.91 -13.61
N ARG A 322 -5.09 11.42 -14.69
CA ARG A 322 -6.49 11.84 -14.87
C ARG A 322 -6.99 11.44 -16.25
N VAL A 323 -8.26 11.30 -16.38
CA VAL A 323 -8.93 11.16 -17.67
C VAL A 323 -10.14 12.09 -17.74
N PRO A 324 -10.36 12.70 -18.90
CA PRO A 324 -9.50 12.69 -20.08
C PRO A 324 -8.21 13.48 -19.89
N LEU A 325 -7.19 13.21 -20.71
CA LEU A 325 -6.06 14.11 -20.94
C LEU A 325 -6.50 15.23 -21.89
N GLU A 326 -5.67 16.28 -22.03
CA GLU A 326 -6.01 17.44 -22.88
C GLU A 326 -6.16 17.09 -24.37
N ASP A 327 -5.44 16.07 -24.81
CA ASP A 327 -5.47 15.55 -26.19
C ASP A 327 -6.56 14.47 -26.42
N GLN A 328 -7.34 14.15 -25.40
CA GLN A 328 -8.38 13.12 -25.42
C GLN A 328 -9.80 13.69 -25.31
N CYS A 329 -9.94 15.00 -25.30
CA CYS A 329 -11.24 15.64 -25.19
C CYS A 329 -11.27 17.02 -25.83
N ASP A 330 -12.46 17.41 -26.21
CA ASP A 330 -12.77 18.76 -26.66
C ASP A 330 -13.74 19.42 -25.68
N ALA A 331 -13.65 20.74 -25.58
CA ALA A 331 -14.58 21.52 -24.78
C ALA A 331 -15.94 21.61 -25.50
N GLY A 332 -17.01 21.26 -24.80
CA GLY A 332 -18.38 21.29 -25.30
C GLY A 332 -19.32 22.15 -24.45
N MET A 333 -20.46 22.49 -25.04
CA MET A 333 -21.56 23.18 -24.34
C MET A 333 -22.85 22.45 -24.53
N HIS A 334 -23.38 21.79 -23.52
CA HIS A 334 -24.66 21.08 -23.56
C HIS A 334 -25.64 21.68 -22.55
N ASN A 335 -26.81 22.06 -23.06
CA ASN A 335 -27.86 22.68 -22.24
C ASN A 335 -27.37 23.89 -21.40
N GLY A 336 -26.48 24.72 -21.98
CA GLY A 336 -25.90 25.87 -21.32
C GLY A 336 -24.85 25.52 -20.23
N GLN A 337 -24.39 24.29 -20.17
CA GLN A 337 -23.37 23.83 -19.24
C GLN A 337 -22.09 23.43 -19.99
N TRP A 338 -20.95 23.83 -19.47
CA TRP A 338 -19.65 23.39 -19.94
C TRP A 338 -19.46 21.90 -19.70
N THR A 339 -18.94 21.19 -20.70
CA THR A 339 -18.66 19.74 -20.67
C THR A 339 -17.34 19.44 -21.36
N GLU A 340 -16.77 18.28 -21.02
CA GLU A 340 -15.65 17.68 -21.74
C GLU A 340 -16.20 16.56 -22.63
N GLU A 341 -16.08 16.70 -23.94
CA GLU A 341 -16.47 15.69 -24.94
C GLU A 341 -15.29 14.77 -25.21
N LEU A 342 -15.41 13.48 -24.89
CA LEU A 342 -14.30 12.56 -24.86
C LEU A 342 -14.14 11.77 -26.16
N ASP A 343 -12.88 11.58 -26.59
CA ASP A 343 -12.50 10.45 -27.44
C ASP A 343 -12.41 9.19 -26.58
N PHE A 344 -13.52 8.44 -26.51
CA PHE A 344 -13.61 7.24 -25.68
C PHE A 344 -12.60 6.16 -26.08
N ASP A 345 -12.26 6.04 -27.35
CA ASP A 345 -11.28 5.04 -27.80
C ASP A 345 -9.88 5.40 -27.35
N ALA A 346 -9.50 6.68 -27.40
CA ALA A 346 -8.23 7.16 -26.89
C ALA A 346 -8.15 7.00 -25.37
N VAL A 347 -9.23 7.36 -24.64
CA VAL A 347 -9.29 7.24 -23.19
C VAL A 347 -9.22 5.79 -22.73
N ARG A 348 -9.96 4.87 -23.37
CA ARG A 348 -9.96 3.44 -23.05
C ARG A 348 -8.58 2.81 -23.28
N ARG A 349 -7.92 3.12 -24.39
CA ARG A 349 -6.53 2.66 -24.65
C ARG A 349 -5.56 3.19 -23.58
N TYR A 350 -5.66 4.47 -23.25
CA TYR A 350 -4.83 5.07 -22.24
C TYR A 350 -5.01 4.41 -20.86
N LEU A 351 -6.27 4.20 -20.43
CA LEU A 351 -6.59 3.53 -19.17
C LEU A 351 -6.07 2.09 -19.13
N HIS A 352 -6.25 1.34 -20.21
CA HIS A 352 -5.70 0.00 -20.34
C HIS A 352 -4.19 -0.01 -20.16
N ASP A 353 -3.48 0.90 -20.84
CA ASP A 353 -2.03 0.95 -20.83
C ASP A 353 -1.49 1.47 -19.50
N PHE A 354 -2.18 2.39 -18.84
CA PHE A 354 -1.80 2.87 -17.52
C PHE A 354 -2.10 1.85 -16.42
N ILE A 355 -3.32 1.29 -16.38
CA ILE A 355 -3.76 0.44 -15.27
C ILE A 355 -3.14 -0.96 -15.34
N TYR A 356 -3.18 -1.62 -16.52
CA TYR A 356 -2.92 -3.06 -16.62
C TYR A 356 -1.58 -3.44 -17.22
N THR A 357 -0.99 -2.61 -18.09
CA THR A 357 0.22 -2.99 -18.83
C THR A 357 1.48 -2.21 -18.44
N ASP A 358 1.31 -1.19 -17.60
CA ASP A 358 2.41 -0.33 -17.11
C ASP A 358 3.29 0.28 -18.22
N LYS A 359 2.68 0.57 -19.38
CA LYS A 359 3.39 1.13 -20.54
C LYS A 359 3.50 2.65 -20.53
N ILE A 360 2.74 3.31 -19.63
CA ILE A 360 2.71 4.76 -19.54
C ILE A 360 3.51 5.18 -18.32
N ASP A 361 4.63 5.84 -18.55
CA ASP A 361 5.38 6.55 -17.50
C ASP A 361 4.76 7.94 -17.30
N VAL A 362 4.30 8.21 -16.08
CA VAL A 362 3.68 9.49 -15.69
C VAL A 362 4.64 10.40 -14.93
N SER A 363 5.91 10.00 -14.77
CA SER A 363 6.92 10.78 -14.05
C SER A 363 7.25 12.13 -14.72
N ASP A 364 6.93 12.26 -16.00
CA ASP A 364 7.27 13.43 -16.84
C ASP A 364 6.05 14.31 -17.20
N LYS A 365 4.85 14.14 -16.53
CA LYS A 365 3.63 14.90 -16.88
C LYS A 365 3.05 15.66 -15.70
#